data_5e8b6967260e03185ed6cc80826a60f2
#
_entry.id   5e8b6967260e03185ed6cc80826a60f2
#
_cell.length_a   1.000
_cell.length_b   1.000
_cell.length_c   1.000
_cell.angle_alpha   90.00
_cell.angle_beta   90.00
_cell.angle_gamma   90.00
#
_symmetry.space_group_name_H-M   'P 1'
#
loop_
_entity.id
_entity.type
_entity.pdbx_description
1 polymer ?
#
loop_
_entity_poly.entity_id
_entity_poly.type
_entity_poly.pdbx_seq_one_letter_code
_entity_poly.pdbx_strand_id
1 'polypeptide(L)'
;MLPYEYDNEDPENLGTVYVVDDDEAVRDSLKWLLEASDYRVELYDSGESFIAKYDPNAIAVLVLDVRMPGMSGLEVQEHLLARNADLPIIFITGHGDVSMAVNALKRGAVDFIEKPFEQAALKQLVERMLKEARDRHAKKESETINEMLLQN
;
A
#
# COMPACT_ATOMS: atom_id res chain seq x y z
N MET A 1 -30.39 10.29 9.69
CA MET A 1 -29.36 9.38 9.26
C MET A 1 -28.55 10.00 8.15
N LEU A 2 -27.26 9.94 8.29
CA LEU A 2 -26.37 10.70 7.42
C LEU A 2 -25.73 9.76 6.40
N PRO A 3 -25.91 10.01 5.10
CA PRO A 3 -25.44 9.10 4.04
C PRO A 3 -23.94 8.80 4.08
N TYR A 4 -23.13 9.74 4.52
CA TYR A 4 -21.69 9.57 4.57
C TYR A 4 -21.23 8.58 5.64
N GLU A 5 -22.06 8.25 6.61
CA GLU A 5 -21.74 7.23 7.59
C GLU A 5 -21.64 5.85 6.97
N TYR A 6 -22.30 5.66 5.85
CA TYR A 6 -22.25 4.39 5.12
C TYR A 6 -20.99 4.23 4.31
N ASP A 7 -20.45 5.34 3.81
CA ASP A 7 -19.24 5.30 2.98
C ASP A 7 -18.03 4.84 3.78
N ASN A 8 -18.03 5.14 5.09
CA ASN A 8 -16.95 4.73 5.98
C ASN A 8 -17.12 3.30 6.49
N GLU A 9 -18.31 2.77 6.40
CA GLU A 9 -18.64 1.44 6.91
C GLU A 9 -19.05 0.48 5.79
N ASP A 10 -18.71 0.83 4.55
CA ASP A 10 -19.01 -0.04 3.42
C ASP A 10 -18.35 -1.40 3.63
N PRO A 11 -19.16 -2.47 3.86
CA PRO A 11 -18.60 -3.79 4.08
C PRO A 11 -17.88 -4.34 2.85
N GLU A 12 -18.08 -3.71 1.69
CA GLU A 12 -17.37 -4.06 0.47
C GLU A 12 -16.09 -3.27 0.27
N ASN A 13 -15.75 -2.35 1.20
CA ASN A 13 -14.50 -1.63 1.13
C ASN A 13 -13.35 -2.57 1.44
N LEU A 14 -12.72 -3.06 0.39
CA LEU A 14 -11.61 -4.00 0.50
C LEU A 14 -10.27 -3.32 0.79
N GLY A 15 -10.23 -2.01 0.70
CA GLY A 15 -9.04 -1.22 0.97
C GLY A 15 -8.53 -0.47 -0.25
N THR A 16 -7.45 0.26 -0.04
CA THR A 16 -6.81 1.11 -1.06
C THR A 16 -5.47 0.53 -1.45
N VAL A 17 -5.18 0.54 -2.74
CA VAL A 17 -3.84 0.23 -3.25
C VAL A 17 -3.25 1.55 -3.76
N TYR A 18 -2.18 1.98 -3.13
CA TYR A 18 -1.38 3.09 -3.64
C TYR A 18 -0.36 2.54 -4.61
N VAL A 19 -0.26 3.14 -5.78
CA VAL A 19 0.73 2.77 -6.79
C VAL A 19 1.63 3.98 -7.03
N VAL A 20 2.92 3.81 -6.80
CA VAL A 20 3.91 4.86 -7.01
C VAL A 20 4.94 4.36 -8.02
N ASP A 21 4.90 4.89 -9.23
CA ASP A 21 5.78 4.54 -10.33
C ASP A 21 5.85 5.71 -11.30
N ASP A 22 7.01 6.07 -11.78
CA ASP A 22 7.17 7.18 -12.71
C ASP A 22 6.76 6.83 -14.14
N ASP A 23 6.57 5.54 -14.45
CA ASP A 23 6.15 5.07 -15.76
C ASP A 23 4.63 5.04 -15.85
N GLU A 24 4.07 5.91 -16.70
CA GLU A 24 2.62 6.00 -16.91
C GLU A 24 2.01 4.68 -17.37
N ALA A 25 2.70 3.94 -18.25
CA ALA A 25 2.19 2.66 -18.75
C ALA A 25 2.05 1.64 -17.63
N VAL A 26 3.00 1.63 -16.70
CA VAL A 26 2.93 0.75 -15.51
C VAL A 26 1.76 1.16 -14.63
N ARG A 27 1.62 2.46 -14.34
CA ARG A 27 0.51 2.95 -13.52
C ARG A 27 -0.84 2.57 -14.12
N ASP A 28 -1.03 2.78 -15.41
CA ASP A 28 -2.30 2.49 -16.09
C ASP A 28 -2.61 1.01 -16.08
N SER A 29 -1.61 0.18 -16.32
CA SER A 29 -1.74 -1.28 -16.30
C SER A 29 -2.15 -1.77 -14.91
N LEU A 30 -1.53 -1.26 -13.87
CA LEU A 30 -1.84 -1.65 -12.48
C LEU A 30 -3.21 -1.15 -12.04
N LYS A 31 -3.59 0.05 -12.45
CA LYS A 31 -4.91 0.58 -12.18
C LYS A 31 -5.98 -0.34 -12.76
N TRP A 32 -5.84 -0.69 -14.03
CA TRP A 32 -6.78 -1.58 -14.71
C TRP A 32 -6.89 -2.92 -14.00
N LEU A 33 -5.77 -3.53 -13.67
CA LEU A 33 -5.71 -4.83 -13.01
C LEU A 33 -6.38 -4.80 -11.62
N LEU A 34 -6.06 -3.81 -10.82
CA LEU A 34 -6.47 -3.76 -9.43
C LEU A 34 -7.90 -3.24 -9.25
N GLU A 35 -8.36 -2.33 -10.10
CA GLU A 35 -9.74 -1.87 -10.07
C GLU A 35 -10.72 -2.99 -10.43
N ALA A 36 -10.29 -3.94 -11.25
CA ALA A 36 -11.11 -5.10 -11.57
C ALA A 36 -11.41 -5.99 -10.35
N SER A 37 -10.65 -5.82 -9.27
CA SER A 37 -10.84 -6.55 -8.01
C SER A 37 -11.57 -5.71 -6.94
N ASP A 38 -12.18 -4.60 -7.35
CA ASP A 38 -12.95 -3.70 -6.48
C ASP A 38 -12.13 -2.95 -5.43
N TYR A 39 -10.81 -2.89 -5.60
CA TYR A 39 -9.97 -2.05 -4.76
C TYR A 39 -10.05 -0.59 -5.21
N ARG A 40 -9.96 0.33 -4.27
CA ARG A 40 -9.69 1.72 -4.58
C ARG A 40 -8.21 1.81 -4.97
N VAL A 41 -7.92 2.42 -6.11
CA VAL A 41 -6.54 2.55 -6.60
C VAL A 41 -6.21 4.02 -6.73
N GLU A 42 -5.13 4.46 -6.10
CA GLU A 42 -4.64 5.82 -6.21
C GLU A 42 -3.23 5.78 -6.77
N LEU A 43 -3.02 6.54 -7.84
CA LEU A 43 -1.77 6.55 -8.60
C LEU A 43 -0.96 7.79 -8.30
N TYR A 44 0.34 7.63 -8.17
CA TYR A 44 1.29 8.72 -7.98
C TYR A 44 2.47 8.52 -8.91
N ASP A 45 2.93 9.60 -9.53
CA ASP A 45 4.07 9.56 -10.46
C ASP A 45 5.42 9.80 -9.77
N SER A 46 5.41 10.13 -8.49
CA SER A 46 6.63 10.39 -7.73
C SER A 46 6.46 10.04 -6.26
N GLY A 47 7.57 9.77 -5.60
CA GLY A 47 7.58 9.55 -4.15
C GLY A 47 7.16 10.81 -3.39
N GLU A 48 7.59 11.97 -3.86
CA GLU A 48 7.27 13.25 -3.23
C GLU A 48 5.75 13.50 -3.20
N SER A 49 5.08 13.27 -4.32
CA SER A 49 3.62 13.46 -4.39
C SER A 49 2.87 12.47 -3.52
N PHE A 50 3.36 11.24 -3.44
CA PHE A 50 2.77 10.22 -2.56
C PHE A 50 2.88 10.61 -1.09
N ILE A 51 4.08 10.95 -0.64
CA ILE A 51 4.34 11.32 0.76
C ILE A 51 3.49 12.52 1.18
N ALA A 52 3.24 13.46 0.26
CA ALA A 52 2.45 14.65 0.53
C ALA A 52 0.95 14.40 0.64
N LYS A 53 0.43 13.34 0.01
CA LYS A 53 -1.01 13.20 -0.20
C LYS A 53 -1.65 11.92 0.33
N TYR A 54 -0.87 10.87 0.61
CA TYR A 54 -1.48 9.62 1.04
C TYR A 54 -2.19 9.78 2.38
N ASP A 55 -3.24 8.98 2.60
CA ASP A 55 -3.97 8.97 3.85
C ASP A 55 -3.32 7.97 4.82
N PRO A 56 -2.70 8.43 5.92
CA PRO A 56 -2.04 7.52 6.86
C PRO A 56 -3.00 6.63 7.65
N ASN A 57 -4.30 6.94 7.61
CA ASN A 57 -5.33 6.17 8.33
C ASN A 57 -6.06 5.18 7.45
N ALA A 58 -5.79 5.16 6.16
CA ALA A 58 -6.45 4.23 5.25
C ALA A 58 -5.97 2.80 5.46
N ILE A 59 -6.88 1.85 5.28
CA ILE A 59 -6.51 0.45 5.14
C ILE A 59 -5.95 0.32 3.73
N ALA A 60 -4.65 0.06 3.62
CA ALA A 60 -3.98 0.20 2.34
C ALA A 60 -2.73 -0.67 2.22
N VAL A 61 -2.28 -0.80 0.97
CA VAL A 61 -1.01 -1.41 0.58
C VAL A 61 -0.35 -0.47 -0.41
N LEU A 62 0.96 -0.35 -0.36
CA LEU A 62 1.75 0.46 -1.27
C LEU A 62 2.52 -0.43 -2.24
N VAL A 63 2.27 -0.24 -3.54
CA VAL A 63 3.04 -0.84 -4.62
C VAL A 63 4.00 0.24 -5.11
N LEU A 64 5.29 0.03 -4.95
CA LEU A 64 6.29 1.08 -5.04
C LEU A 64 7.46 0.67 -5.92
N ASP A 65 7.74 1.48 -6.95
CA ASP A 65 8.92 1.30 -7.77
C ASP A 65 10.17 1.66 -6.98
N VAL A 66 11.20 0.82 -7.06
CA VAL A 66 12.46 1.05 -6.36
C VAL A 66 13.19 2.27 -6.92
N ARG A 67 13.23 2.40 -8.24
CA ARG A 67 14.06 3.42 -8.89
C ARG A 67 13.21 4.45 -9.63
N MET A 68 13.22 5.66 -9.11
CA MET A 68 12.49 6.78 -9.70
C MET A 68 13.37 8.05 -9.67
N PRO A 69 13.15 8.99 -10.59
CA PRO A 69 13.79 10.30 -10.50
C PRO A 69 13.39 11.02 -9.21
N GLY A 70 14.29 11.80 -8.65
CA GLY A 70 14.04 12.47 -7.38
C GLY A 70 14.08 11.49 -6.22
N MET A 71 13.00 11.43 -5.45
CA MET A 71 12.92 10.50 -4.32
C MET A 71 12.79 9.06 -4.83
N SER A 72 13.73 8.20 -4.45
CA SER A 72 13.70 6.79 -4.80
C SER A 72 12.67 6.04 -3.94
N GLY A 73 12.31 4.81 -4.36
CA GLY A 73 11.44 3.97 -3.56
C GLY A 73 12.01 3.66 -2.18
N LEU A 74 13.33 3.48 -2.07
CA LEU A 74 13.97 3.26 -0.78
C LEU A 74 13.87 4.48 0.13
N GLU A 75 13.95 5.68 -0.43
CA GLU A 75 13.76 6.90 0.34
C GLU A 75 12.31 7.07 0.80
N VAL A 76 11.34 6.69 -0.02
CA VAL A 76 9.93 6.65 0.39
C VAL A 76 9.77 5.73 1.59
N GLN A 77 10.36 4.53 1.53
CA GLN A 77 10.33 3.58 2.63
C GLN A 77 10.92 4.20 3.91
N GLU A 78 12.03 4.90 3.81
CA GLU A 78 12.66 5.57 4.96
C GLU A 78 11.72 6.61 5.59
N HIS A 79 11.03 7.40 4.76
CA HIS A 79 10.05 8.36 5.25
C HIS A 79 8.90 7.68 6.01
N LEU A 80 8.41 6.57 5.49
CA LEU A 80 7.33 5.83 6.13
C LEU A 80 7.78 5.21 7.45
N LEU A 81 8.97 4.65 7.50
CA LEU A 81 9.55 4.10 8.72
C LEU A 81 9.72 5.18 9.79
N ALA A 82 10.19 6.36 9.40
CA ALA A 82 10.37 7.48 10.33
C ALA A 82 9.04 7.98 10.92
N ARG A 83 7.94 7.76 10.22
CA ARG A 83 6.59 8.12 10.68
C ARG A 83 5.88 6.99 11.43
N ASN A 84 6.53 5.85 11.58
CA ASN A 84 5.92 4.62 12.11
C ASN A 84 4.64 4.25 11.35
N ALA A 85 4.64 4.47 10.05
CA ALA A 85 3.48 4.18 9.20
C ALA A 85 3.25 2.67 9.13
N ASP A 86 2.01 2.26 9.38
CA ASP A 86 1.60 0.86 9.27
C ASP A 86 1.06 0.63 7.85
N LEU A 87 1.96 0.65 6.88
CA LEU A 87 1.63 0.55 5.47
C LEU A 87 2.53 -0.50 4.83
N PRO A 88 2.00 -1.69 4.52
CA PRO A 88 2.78 -2.73 3.86
C PRO A 88 3.26 -2.27 2.49
N ILE A 89 4.51 -2.55 2.18
CA ILE A 89 5.14 -2.16 0.93
C ILE A 89 5.48 -3.39 0.09
N ILE A 90 5.03 -3.38 -1.15
CA ILE A 90 5.43 -4.33 -2.18
C ILE A 90 6.26 -3.56 -3.19
N PHE A 91 7.55 -3.88 -3.29
CA PHE A 91 8.42 -3.20 -4.26
C PHE A 91 8.26 -3.80 -5.65
N ILE A 92 8.24 -2.95 -6.66
CA ILE A 92 8.41 -3.36 -8.05
C ILE A 92 9.83 -3.01 -8.44
N THR A 93 10.58 -4.00 -8.93
CA THR A 93 11.99 -3.81 -9.27
C THR A 93 12.24 -4.03 -10.74
N GLY A 94 13.14 -3.25 -11.32
CA GLY A 94 13.64 -3.52 -12.64
C GLY A 94 14.74 -4.59 -12.60
N HIS A 95 15.09 -5.07 -13.80
CA HIS A 95 16.19 -6.02 -13.94
C HIS A 95 17.50 -5.36 -13.44
N GLY A 96 18.19 -6.03 -12.55
CA GLY A 96 19.43 -5.51 -11.96
C GLY A 96 19.26 -4.82 -10.60
N ASP A 97 18.04 -4.59 -10.14
CA ASP A 97 17.77 -3.91 -8.87
C ASP A 97 17.39 -4.87 -7.74
N VAL A 98 17.58 -6.17 -7.94
CA VAL A 98 17.17 -7.20 -6.95
C VAL A 98 17.90 -7.03 -5.62
N SER A 99 19.19 -6.65 -5.64
CA SER A 99 19.93 -6.43 -4.39
C SER A 99 19.35 -5.28 -3.55
N MET A 100 18.87 -4.24 -4.21
CA MET A 100 18.18 -3.12 -3.55
C MET A 100 16.87 -3.59 -2.91
N ALA A 101 16.12 -4.43 -3.63
CA ALA A 101 14.88 -4.99 -3.13
C ALA A 101 15.11 -5.88 -1.90
N VAL A 102 16.16 -6.70 -1.91
CA VAL A 102 16.54 -7.53 -0.77
C VAL A 102 16.83 -6.67 0.47
N ASN A 103 17.54 -5.55 0.30
CA ASN A 103 17.79 -4.61 1.38
C ASN A 103 16.48 -4.00 1.91
N ALA A 104 15.54 -3.70 1.02
CA ALA A 104 14.24 -3.17 1.41
C ALA A 104 13.45 -4.18 2.25
N LEU A 105 13.52 -5.47 1.92
CA LEU A 105 12.89 -6.52 2.73
C LEU A 105 13.47 -6.57 4.14
N LYS A 106 14.78 -6.41 4.28
CA LYS A 106 15.44 -6.36 5.57
C LYS A 106 14.98 -5.16 6.41
N ARG A 107 14.50 -4.11 5.77
CA ARG A 107 13.99 -2.91 6.43
C ARG A 107 12.49 -2.94 6.67
N GLY A 108 11.83 -4.08 6.40
CA GLY A 108 10.42 -4.26 6.70
C GLY A 108 9.47 -4.23 5.53
N ALA A 109 9.94 -4.14 4.28
CA ALA A 109 9.07 -4.35 3.12
C ALA A 109 8.56 -5.78 3.13
N VAL A 110 7.33 -5.97 2.65
CA VAL A 110 6.69 -7.29 2.69
C VAL A 110 7.27 -8.21 1.64
N ASP A 111 7.41 -7.71 0.42
CA ASP A 111 7.88 -8.52 -0.69
C ASP A 111 8.32 -7.62 -1.85
N PHE A 112 8.83 -8.24 -2.91
CA PHE A 112 9.11 -7.53 -4.14
C PHE A 112 8.73 -8.39 -5.34
N ILE A 113 8.46 -7.74 -6.46
CA ILE A 113 8.16 -8.39 -7.73
C ILE A 113 9.04 -7.75 -8.80
N GLU A 114 9.71 -8.57 -9.59
CA GLU A 114 10.59 -8.11 -10.66
C GLU A 114 9.81 -7.88 -11.96
N LYS A 115 10.09 -6.77 -12.63
CA LYS A 115 9.54 -6.48 -13.97
C LYS A 115 10.29 -7.28 -15.03
N PRO A 116 9.62 -7.83 -16.04
CA PRO A 116 8.17 -7.91 -16.19
C PRO A 116 7.58 -8.94 -15.23
N PHE A 117 6.40 -8.64 -14.66
CA PHE A 117 5.79 -9.52 -13.68
C PHE A 117 4.48 -10.11 -14.20
N GLU A 118 4.11 -11.25 -13.62
CA GLU A 118 2.80 -11.86 -13.88
C GLU A 118 1.73 -11.09 -13.08
N GLN A 119 0.67 -10.68 -13.77
CA GLN A 119 -0.43 -9.95 -13.14
C GLN A 119 -1.08 -10.72 -12.00
N ALA A 120 -1.25 -12.03 -12.19
CA ALA A 120 -1.85 -12.88 -11.16
C ALA A 120 -1.01 -12.91 -9.88
N ALA A 121 0.30 -12.94 -10.00
CA ALA A 121 1.22 -12.95 -8.85
C ALA A 121 1.10 -11.66 -8.03
N LEU A 122 1.08 -10.52 -8.70
CA LEU A 122 0.90 -9.23 -8.02
C LEU A 122 -0.45 -9.13 -7.36
N LYS A 123 -1.51 -9.54 -8.08
CA LYS A 123 -2.87 -9.50 -7.57
C LYS A 123 -3.01 -10.32 -6.29
N GLN A 124 -2.47 -11.54 -6.28
CA GLN A 124 -2.52 -12.42 -5.11
C GLN A 124 -1.79 -11.81 -3.92
N LEU A 125 -0.64 -11.19 -4.16
CA LEU A 125 0.13 -10.56 -3.10
C LEU A 125 -0.61 -9.37 -2.50
N VAL A 126 -1.21 -8.53 -3.35
CA VAL A 126 -2.04 -7.40 -2.91
C VAL A 126 -3.24 -7.88 -2.10
N GLU A 127 -3.94 -8.91 -2.57
CA GLU A 127 -5.09 -9.47 -1.86
C GLU A 127 -4.72 -9.94 -0.46
N ARG A 128 -3.62 -10.67 -0.34
CA ARG A 128 -3.13 -11.15 0.94
C ARG A 128 -2.78 -10.00 1.89
N MET A 129 -2.07 -9.00 1.38
CA MET A 129 -1.61 -7.88 2.18
C MET A 129 -2.77 -7.00 2.64
N LEU A 130 -3.76 -6.77 1.78
CA LEU A 130 -4.94 -6.00 2.16
C LEU A 130 -5.79 -6.74 3.19
N LYS A 131 -5.93 -8.05 3.04
CA LYS A 131 -6.65 -8.85 4.03
C LYS A 131 -5.99 -8.73 5.40
N GLU A 132 -4.67 -8.87 5.46
CA GLU A 132 -3.92 -8.71 6.70
C GLU A 132 -4.05 -7.29 7.27
N ALA A 133 -4.07 -6.27 6.42
CA ALA A 133 -4.25 -4.88 6.84
C ALA A 133 -5.64 -4.66 7.44
N ARG A 134 -6.69 -5.22 6.82
CA ARG A 134 -8.05 -5.16 7.37
C ARG A 134 -8.14 -5.86 8.72
N ASP A 135 -7.52 -7.02 8.85
CA ASP A 135 -7.53 -7.78 10.10
C ASP A 135 -6.82 -7.00 11.23
N ARG A 136 -5.68 -6.38 10.93
CA ARG A 136 -4.97 -5.54 11.90
C ARG A 136 -5.81 -4.33 12.32
N HIS A 137 -6.49 -3.69 11.36
CA HIS A 137 -7.34 -2.53 11.64
C HIS A 137 -8.50 -2.91 12.56
N ALA A 138 -9.18 -4.01 12.27
CA ALA A 138 -10.27 -4.53 13.08
C ALA A 138 -9.80 -4.87 14.50
N LYS A 139 -8.61 -5.45 14.63
CA LYS A 139 -8.03 -5.78 15.92
C LYS A 139 -7.73 -4.53 16.74
N LYS A 140 -7.15 -3.50 16.11
CA LYS A 140 -6.87 -2.22 16.79
C LYS A 140 -8.14 -1.54 17.28
N GLU A 141 -9.19 -1.54 16.47
CA GLU A 141 -10.48 -0.98 16.89
C GLU A 141 -11.05 -1.72 18.10
N SER A 142 -11.01 -3.05 18.07
CA SER A 142 -11.47 -3.88 19.18
C SER A 142 -10.69 -3.60 20.46
N GLU A 143 -9.37 -3.52 20.39
CA GLU A 143 -8.50 -3.21 21.53
C GLU A 143 -8.79 -1.83 22.09
N THR A 144 -9.00 -0.83 21.23
CA THR A 144 -9.32 0.53 21.66
C THR A 144 -10.67 0.58 22.41
N ILE A 145 -11.68 -0.11 21.89
CA ILE A 145 -12.99 -0.20 22.52
C ILE A 145 -12.86 -0.86 23.90
N ASN A 146 -12.11 -1.94 24.00
CA ASN A 146 -11.90 -2.63 25.27
C ASN A 146 -11.20 -1.74 26.30
N GLU A 147 -10.19 -0.99 25.89
CA GLU A 147 -9.50 -0.06 26.76
C GLU A 147 -10.45 1.04 27.27
N MET A 148 -11.30 1.57 26.39
CA MET A 148 -12.29 2.58 26.77
C MET A 148 -13.29 2.02 27.77
N LEU A 149 -13.73 0.78 27.61
CA LEU A 149 -14.65 0.13 28.53
C LEU A 149 -14.01 -0.13 29.90
N LEU A 150 -12.72 -0.44 29.94
CA LEU A 150 -12.01 -0.71 31.18
C LEU A 150 -11.73 0.55 31.99
N GLN A 151 -11.77 1.73 31.38
CA GLN A 151 -11.54 3.01 32.07
C GLN A 151 -12.78 3.52 32.80
N ASN A 152 -13.91 2.92 32.60
CA ASN A 152 -15.16 3.29 33.28
C ASN A 152 -15.41 2.36 34.48
#